data_fca683531ec1fc4017b3aaf6d1609ca5
#
_entry.id   fca683531ec1fc4017b3aaf6d1609ca5
#
_cell.length_a   1.000
_cell.length_b   1.000
_cell.length_c   1.000
_cell.angle_alpha   90.00
_cell.angle_beta   90.00
_cell.angle_gamma   90.00
#
_symmetry.space_group_name_H-M   'P 1'
#
loop_
_entity.id
_entity.type
_entity.pdbx_description
1 polymer ?
#
loop_
_entity_poly.entity_id
_entity_poly.type
_entity_poly.pdbx_seq_one_letter_code
_entity_poly.pdbx_strand_id
1 'polypeptide(L)'
;MRIGNLDLGGRPLLLAPMEDITDISFRLLCREQGADMVYTEFIPSDGLIRDAAKALAKLRTDEREAPVGIQIYGHIPESMVEAARMADHASEIAGGHGADVIDINFGCPVTKIAGRGAGSGMMRCPDKMVAITKAVVEAVKKPVTVKTRLGWDDNSKIIVELAERLQDVGIQVLTIHGRTRCQMYKGSADWTLIGEVKNNPRMHIPVIGNGDITDGPSALRAFERYGVDGIMIGRASFGHPWIFREIKYYLEHGEPMPEPSVADKVALARQHLALSLEYKGEPRGIYEMRRHLSNYFKGLPDFKELRMRMVTTLDPTELELIFEEILRRYA
;
A
#
# COMPACT_ATOMS: atom_id res chain seq x y z
N MET A 1 2.80 7.86 16.27
CA MET A 1 3.84 6.98 15.67
C MET A 1 4.80 7.84 14.85
N ARG A 2 6.10 7.62 14.96
CA ARG A 2 7.11 8.40 14.21
C ARG A 2 7.92 7.54 13.27
N ILE A 3 8.31 8.10 12.12
CA ILE A 3 9.24 7.52 11.15
C ILE A 3 10.32 8.59 10.87
N GLY A 4 11.48 8.46 11.48
CA GLY A 4 12.45 9.56 11.47
C GLY A 4 11.85 10.84 12.06
N ASN A 5 11.83 11.90 11.26
CA ASN A 5 11.23 13.20 11.64
C ASN A 5 9.73 13.32 11.35
N LEU A 6 9.14 12.33 10.66
CA LEU A 6 7.70 12.33 10.36
C LEU A 6 6.89 11.92 11.58
N ASP A 7 5.91 12.72 11.96
CA ASP A 7 4.94 12.36 12.99
C ASP A 7 3.57 12.07 12.35
N LEU A 8 3.15 10.81 12.43
CA LEU A 8 1.88 10.35 11.89
C LEU A 8 0.74 10.35 12.93
N GLY A 9 0.99 10.90 14.11
CA GLY A 9 0.01 10.91 15.20
C GLY A 9 -0.18 9.57 15.89
N GLY A 10 -1.30 9.45 16.61
CA GLY A 10 -1.70 8.21 17.27
C GLY A 10 -2.57 7.34 16.37
N ARG A 11 -2.35 6.01 16.39
CA ARG A 11 -3.12 5.02 15.61
C ARG A 11 -3.22 5.32 14.10
N PRO A 12 -2.11 5.60 13.39
CA PRO A 12 -2.14 5.95 11.98
C PRO A 12 -2.61 4.79 11.10
N LEU A 13 -3.30 5.17 10.00
CA LEU A 13 -3.79 4.26 8.97
C LEU A 13 -3.03 4.52 7.67
N LEU A 14 -2.40 3.50 7.12
CA LEU A 14 -1.53 3.62 5.96
C LEU A 14 -2.13 2.84 4.77
N LEU A 15 -2.00 3.39 3.56
CA LEU A 15 -2.36 2.68 2.33
C LEU A 15 -1.23 1.71 1.95
N ALA A 16 -1.56 0.44 1.76
CA ALA A 16 -0.57 -0.57 1.34
C ALA A 16 -0.13 -0.37 -0.12
N PRO A 17 1.16 -0.62 -0.44
CA PRO A 17 1.64 -0.66 -1.83
C PRO A 17 1.03 -1.84 -2.59
N MET A 18 0.36 -1.59 -3.71
CA MET A 18 -0.31 -2.61 -4.51
C MET A 18 -0.18 -2.32 -6.01
N GLU A 19 0.41 -3.27 -6.75
CA GLU A 19 0.62 -3.17 -8.19
C GLU A 19 -0.69 -2.97 -8.95
N ASP A 20 -0.71 -2.06 -9.91
CA ASP A 20 -1.85 -1.65 -10.73
C ASP A 20 -3.06 -1.12 -9.91
N ILE A 21 -2.86 -0.70 -8.67
CA ILE A 21 -3.91 -0.19 -7.77
C ILE A 21 -3.49 1.13 -7.13
N THR A 22 -2.31 1.19 -6.49
CA THR A 22 -1.88 2.36 -5.74
C THR A 22 -1.02 3.30 -6.58
N ASP A 23 -1.54 3.62 -7.75
CA ASP A 23 -1.02 4.70 -8.58
C ASP A 23 -1.26 6.08 -7.91
N ILE A 24 -0.66 7.12 -8.48
CA ILE A 24 -0.72 8.47 -7.93
C ILE A 24 -2.16 8.98 -7.76
N SER A 25 -3.07 8.67 -8.69
CA SER A 25 -4.47 9.11 -8.64
C SER A 25 -5.21 8.49 -7.45
N PHE A 26 -5.01 7.20 -7.19
CA PHE A 26 -5.63 6.52 -6.05
C PHE A 26 -4.99 6.91 -4.72
N ARG A 27 -3.67 7.12 -4.68
CA ARG A 27 -2.98 7.58 -3.47
C ARG A 27 -3.49 8.95 -3.02
N LEU A 28 -3.66 9.89 -3.97
CA LEU A 28 -4.25 11.21 -3.69
C LEU A 28 -5.63 11.09 -3.05
N LEU A 29 -6.53 10.30 -3.63
CA LEU A 29 -7.86 10.07 -3.06
C LEU A 29 -7.79 9.47 -1.65
N CYS A 30 -6.95 8.46 -1.44
CA CYS A 30 -6.81 7.86 -0.11
C CYS A 30 -6.28 8.87 0.92
N ARG A 31 -5.38 9.78 0.53
CA ARG A 31 -4.93 10.89 1.40
C ARG A 31 -6.08 11.82 1.76
N GLU A 32 -6.85 12.27 0.79
CA GLU A 32 -8.03 13.11 1.02
C GLU A 32 -9.08 12.43 1.89
N GLN A 33 -9.18 11.11 1.79
CA GLN A 33 -10.08 10.30 2.61
C GLN A 33 -9.49 9.88 3.97
N GLY A 34 -8.34 10.42 4.35
CA GLY A 34 -7.80 10.28 5.70
C GLY A 34 -6.71 9.23 5.89
N ALA A 35 -6.13 8.66 4.84
CA ALA A 35 -4.91 7.88 5.01
C ALA A 35 -3.78 8.78 5.55
N ASP A 36 -3.08 8.35 6.60
CA ASP A 36 -2.02 9.16 7.22
C ASP A 36 -0.71 9.11 6.43
N MET A 37 -0.50 8.03 5.67
CA MET A 37 0.62 7.86 4.76
C MET A 37 0.24 6.91 3.63
N VAL A 38 0.84 7.10 2.47
CA VAL A 38 0.65 6.24 1.30
C VAL A 38 2.01 5.72 0.78
N TYR A 39 1.96 4.68 -0.03
CA TYR A 39 3.14 4.11 -0.69
C TYR A 39 2.91 3.98 -2.18
N THR A 40 3.97 4.18 -2.97
CA THR A 40 3.93 3.90 -4.40
C THR A 40 3.68 2.42 -4.66
N GLU A 41 3.30 2.08 -5.88
CA GLU A 41 3.47 0.71 -6.35
C GLU A 41 4.94 0.31 -6.25
N PHE A 42 5.21 -0.98 -6.01
CA PHE A 42 6.59 -1.42 -5.85
C PHE A 42 7.39 -1.41 -7.16
N ILE A 43 8.61 -0.88 -7.10
CA ILE A 43 9.48 -0.63 -8.25
C ILE A 43 10.59 -1.69 -8.30
N PRO A 44 10.76 -2.42 -9.41
CA PRO A 44 11.87 -3.36 -9.55
C PRO A 44 13.21 -2.62 -9.60
N SER A 45 14.16 -2.97 -8.72
CA SER A 45 15.49 -2.36 -8.68
C SER A 45 16.23 -2.50 -10.02
N ASP A 46 16.20 -3.71 -10.62
CA ASP A 46 16.83 -3.96 -11.93
C ASP A 46 16.19 -3.15 -13.07
N GLY A 47 14.89 -2.86 -12.96
CA GLY A 47 14.20 -2.01 -13.93
C GLY A 47 14.58 -0.54 -13.78
N LEU A 48 14.71 -0.10 -12.53
CA LEU A 48 15.03 1.29 -12.20
C LEU A 48 16.44 1.66 -12.64
N ILE A 49 17.44 0.85 -12.30
CA ILE A 49 18.85 1.10 -12.66
C ILE A 49 19.14 0.96 -14.17
N ARG A 50 18.20 0.43 -14.95
CA ARG A 50 18.27 0.35 -16.42
C ARG A 50 17.39 1.38 -17.10
N ASP A 51 16.95 2.39 -16.38
CA ASP A 51 16.11 3.49 -16.87
C ASP A 51 14.83 3.01 -17.59
N ALA A 52 14.27 1.88 -17.14
CA ALA A 52 13.02 1.39 -17.72
C ALA A 52 11.90 2.40 -17.46
N ALA A 53 11.32 2.94 -18.53
CA ALA A 53 10.33 4.03 -18.48
C ALA A 53 9.18 3.77 -17.48
N LYS A 54 8.70 2.52 -17.39
CA LYS A 54 7.67 2.14 -16.43
C LYS A 54 8.15 2.20 -14.97
N ALA A 55 9.42 1.91 -14.70
CA ALA A 55 10.00 1.98 -13.36
C ALA A 55 10.22 3.44 -12.98
N LEU A 56 10.79 4.25 -13.87
CA LEU A 56 10.98 5.68 -13.66
C LEU A 56 9.65 6.42 -13.42
N ALA A 57 8.60 6.09 -14.19
CA ALA A 57 7.28 6.68 -14.01
C ALA A 57 6.68 6.46 -12.62
N LYS A 58 7.04 5.36 -11.92
CA LYS A 58 6.58 5.06 -10.57
C LYS A 58 7.33 5.84 -9.48
N LEU A 59 8.46 6.49 -9.80
CA LEU A 59 9.14 7.41 -8.88
C LEU A 59 8.37 8.71 -8.69
N ARG A 60 7.52 9.07 -9.66
CA ARG A 60 6.76 10.32 -9.61
C ARG A 60 5.76 10.30 -8.47
N THR A 61 5.79 11.35 -7.66
CA THR A 61 4.87 11.62 -6.55
C THR A 61 4.33 13.04 -6.65
N ASP A 62 3.35 13.38 -5.82
CA ASP A 62 2.73 14.71 -5.77
C ASP A 62 2.79 15.24 -4.33
N GLU A 63 2.95 16.54 -4.13
CA GLU A 63 2.99 17.16 -2.80
C GLU A 63 1.72 16.89 -1.99
N ARG A 64 0.58 16.78 -2.65
CA ARG A 64 -0.72 16.51 -2.02
C ARG A 64 -0.83 15.11 -1.40
N GLU A 65 0.02 14.16 -1.83
CA GLU A 65 0.02 12.80 -1.26
C GLU A 65 1.00 12.62 -0.08
N ALA A 66 1.80 13.64 0.24
CA ALA A 66 2.74 13.57 1.36
C ALA A 66 2.04 13.37 2.73
N PRO A 67 2.63 12.56 3.64
CA PRO A 67 3.86 11.81 3.46
C PRO A 67 3.69 10.57 2.59
N VAL A 68 4.69 10.31 1.73
CA VAL A 68 4.68 9.21 0.78
C VAL A 68 5.97 8.38 0.84
N GLY A 69 5.82 7.05 0.87
CA GLY A 69 6.93 6.12 0.76
C GLY A 69 7.11 5.62 -0.68
N ILE A 70 8.34 5.62 -1.18
CA ILE A 70 8.69 4.95 -2.43
C ILE A 70 9.13 3.52 -2.11
N GLN A 71 8.41 2.53 -2.65
CA GLN A 71 8.71 1.13 -2.39
C GLN A 71 9.50 0.51 -3.53
N ILE A 72 10.66 -0.09 -3.19
CA ILE A 72 11.53 -0.82 -4.13
C ILE A 72 11.59 -2.31 -3.78
N TYR A 73 11.86 -3.16 -4.77
CA TYR A 73 12.12 -4.58 -4.57
C TYR A 73 13.20 -5.13 -5.47
N GLY A 74 13.90 -6.13 -4.99
CA GLY A 74 14.97 -6.83 -5.71
C GLY A 74 15.60 -7.90 -4.84
N HIS A 75 16.65 -8.53 -5.36
CA HIS A 75 17.41 -9.57 -4.67
C HIS A 75 18.92 -9.45 -4.89
N ILE A 76 19.36 -8.46 -5.66
CA ILE A 76 20.77 -8.16 -5.93
C ILE A 76 21.14 -6.94 -5.09
N PRO A 77 22.10 -7.06 -4.15
CA PRO A 77 22.44 -5.97 -3.23
C PRO A 77 22.81 -4.67 -3.93
N GLU A 78 23.66 -4.73 -4.94
CA GLU A 78 24.15 -3.56 -5.69
C GLU A 78 22.99 -2.85 -6.41
N SER A 79 22.08 -3.60 -7.04
CA SER A 79 20.90 -3.05 -7.69
C SER A 79 19.94 -2.41 -6.68
N MET A 80 19.80 -2.99 -5.49
CA MET A 80 18.93 -2.45 -4.43
C MET A 80 19.49 -1.15 -3.86
N VAL A 81 20.79 -1.07 -3.67
CA VAL A 81 21.47 0.16 -3.20
C VAL A 81 21.30 1.28 -4.21
N GLU A 82 21.54 1.03 -5.48
CA GLU A 82 21.41 2.05 -6.52
C GLU A 82 19.95 2.49 -6.70
N ALA A 83 19.01 1.55 -6.72
CA ALA A 83 17.58 1.87 -6.76
C ALA A 83 17.13 2.70 -5.55
N ALA A 84 17.69 2.43 -4.35
CA ALA A 84 17.40 3.23 -3.17
C ALA A 84 17.94 4.66 -3.29
N ARG A 85 19.14 4.85 -3.85
CA ARG A 85 19.69 6.19 -4.14
C ARG A 85 18.81 6.94 -5.16
N MET A 86 18.36 6.26 -6.21
CA MET A 86 17.42 6.86 -7.16
C MET A 86 16.09 7.25 -6.49
N ALA A 87 15.58 6.44 -5.57
CA ALA A 87 14.38 6.77 -4.79
C ALA A 87 14.63 7.94 -3.81
N ASP A 88 15.82 8.05 -3.22
CA ASP A 88 16.23 9.18 -2.36
C ASP A 88 16.22 10.51 -3.13
N HIS A 89 16.57 10.48 -4.43
CA HIS A 89 16.60 11.62 -5.34
C HIS A 89 15.39 11.64 -6.33
N ALA A 90 14.28 11.01 -5.97
CA ALA A 90 13.15 10.83 -6.87
C ALA A 90 12.55 12.16 -7.39
N SER A 91 12.54 13.22 -6.60
CA SER A 91 12.07 14.56 -7.02
C SER A 91 12.94 15.16 -8.12
N GLU A 92 14.24 14.91 -8.10
CA GLU A 92 15.19 15.38 -9.13
C GLU A 92 15.04 14.56 -10.41
N ILE A 93 14.76 13.27 -10.30
CA ILE A 93 14.70 12.32 -11.43
C ILE A 93 13.34 12.37 -12.14
N ALA A 94 12.25 12.37 -11.38
CA ALA A 94 10.89 12.21 -11.89
C ALA A 94 9.96 13.40 -11.62
N GLY A 95 10.46 14.41 -10.90
CA GLY A 95 9.67 15.57 -10.47
C GLY A 95 8.72 15.27 -9.31
N GLY A 96 7.98 16.29 -8.89
CA GLY A 96 7.04 16.22 -7.77
C GLY A 96 7.72 16.26 -6.41
N HIS A 97 7.04 15.72 -5.39
CA HIS A 97 7.49 15.76 -3.98
C HIS A 97 8.74 14.89 -3.71
N GLY A 98 8.86 13.75 -4.35
CA GLY A 98 9.86 12.74 -4.05
C GLY A 98 9.40 11.76 -2.96
N ALA A 99 10.35 11.16 -2.25
CA ALA A 99 10.07 10.23 -1.15
C ALA A 99 10.23 10.91 0.21
N ASP A 100 9.35 10.62 1.16
CA ASP A 100 9.58 10.89 2.59
C ASP A 100 10.26 9.69 3.26
N VAL A 101 10.00 8.50 2.73
CA VAL A 101 10.50 7.21 3.23
C VAL A 101 10.86 6.32 2.05
N ILE A 102 11.93 5.54 2.17
CA ILE A 102 12.26 4.46 1.24
C ILE A 102 11.84 3.15 1.89
N ASP A 103 10.94 2.40 1.22
CA ASP A 103 10.42 1.14 1.73
C ASP A 103 10.94 -0.04 0.92
N ILE A 104 11.37 -1.10 1.60
CA ILE A 104 11.86 -2.32 0.96
C ILE A 104 10.75 -3.38 0.98
N ASN A 105 10.37 -3.87 -0.20
CA ASN A 105 9.39 -4.94 -0.33
C ASN A 105 10.04 -6.31 -0.20
N PHE A 106 9.78 -6.97 0.90
CA PHE A 106 10.05 -8.39 1.12
C PHE A 106 8.77 -9.21 1.32
N GLY A 107 7.64 -8.70 0.83
CA GLY A 107 6.33 -9.30 1.07
C GLY A 107 5.55 -9.73 -0.19
N CYS A 108 5.91 -9.31 -1.40
CA CYS A 108 5.17 -9.66 -2.62
C CYS A 108 5.20 -11.18 -2.88
N PRO A 109 4.04 -11.87 -2.90
CA PRO A 109 4.00 -13.33 -3.03
C PRO A 109 3.93 -13.84 -4.47
N VAL A 110 3.83 -12.93 -5.45
CA VAL A 110 3.64 -13.28 -6.86
C VAL A 110 4.78 -14.19 -7.34
N THR A 111 4.43 -15.30 -7.97
CA THR A 111 5.39 -16.34 -8.37
C THR A 111 6.52 -15.81 -9.27
N LYS A 112 6.20 -14.87 -10.17
CA LYS A 112 7.21 -14.24 -11.05
C LYS A 112 8.28 -13.46 -10.27
N ILE A 113 7.93 -12.92 -9.09
CA ILE A 113 8.84 -12.16 -8.22
C ILE A 113 9.49 -13.09 -7.20
N ALA A 114 8.69 -13.80 -6.42
CA ALA A 114 9.16 -14.67 -5.34
C ALA A 114 9.99 -15.86 -5.86
N GLY A 115 9.66 -16.39 -7.04
CA GLY A 115 10.41 -17.47 -7.68
C GLY A 115 11.82 -17.07 -8.13
N ARG A 116 12.05 -15.77 -8.35
CA ARG A 116 13.39 -15.21 -8.63
C ARG A 116 14.18 -14.82 -7.38
N GLY A 117 13.63 -15.10 -6.20
CA GLY A 117 14.28 -14.77 -4.94
C GLY A 117 14.06 -13.33 -4.45
N ALA A 118 13.19 -12.55 -5.12
CA ALA A 118 12.84 -11.18 -4.72
C ALA A 118 11.51 -11.16 -3.94
N GLY A 119 11.13 -10.00 -3.38
CA GLY A 119 9.92 -9.89 -2.56
C GLY A 119 9.90 -10.93 -1.45
N SER A 120 8.79 -11.66 -1.27
CA SER A 120 8.70 -12.70 -0.24
C SER A 120 9.57 -13.93 -0.51
N GLY A 121 10.19 -14.06 -1.69
CA GLY A 121 11.22 -15.06 -1.98
C GLY A 121 12.46 -14.94 -1.08
N MET A 122 12.74 -13.71 -0.63
CA MET A 122 13.83 -13.41 0.31
C MET A 122 13.65 -14.06 1.69
N MET A 123 12.42 -14.42 2.08
CA MET A 123 12.15 -15.11 3.36
C MET A 123 12.87 -16.47 3.47
N ARG A 124 13.35 -17.03 2.37
CA ARG A 124 14.18 -18.25 2.36
C ARG A 124 15.67 -17.98 2.58
N CYS A 125 16.09 -16.71 2.55
CA CYS A 125 17.46 -16.29 2.69
C CYS A 125 17.54 -15.10 3.65
N PRO A 126 17.21 -15.27 4.96
CA PRO A 126 17.12 -14.16 5.91
C PRO A 126 18.44 -13.38 6.07
N ASP A 127 19.58 -14.04 6.00
CA ASP A 127 20.88 -13.37 6.08
C ASP A 127 21.10 -12.40 4.92
N LYS A 128 20.72 -12.81 3.71
CA LYS A 128 20.78 -11.93 2.52
C LYS A 128 19.78 -10.77 2.63
N MET A 129 18.61 -11.03 3.18
CA MET A 129 17.58 -10.02 3.43
C MET A 129 18.10 -8.93 4.36
N VAL A 130 18.74 -9.31 5.48
CA VAL A 130 19.37 -8.40 6.43
C VAL A 130 20.54 -7.65 5.81
N ALA A 131 21.41 -8.34 5.05
CA ALA A 131 22.54 -7.72 4.38
C ALA A 131 22.13 -6.65 3.34
N ILE A 132 21.11 -6.94 2.53
CA ILE A 132 20.54 -5.95 1.58
C ILE A 132 19.97 -4.77 2.33
N THR A 133 19.20 -5.01 3.39
CA THR A 133 18.60 -3.93 4.19
C THR A 133 19.67 -3.02 4.77
N LYS A 134 20.72 -3.59 5.37
CA LYS A 134 21.87 -2.84 5.90
C LYS A 134 22.50 -1.96 4.82
N ALA A 135 22.81 -2.54 3.66
CA ALA A 135 23.44 -1.80 2.56
C ALA A 135 22.56 -0.64 2.05
N VAL A 136 21.23 -0.83 2.01
CA VAL A 136 20.30 0.24 1.65
C VAL A 136 20.28 1.34 2.72
N VAL A 137 20.17 0.98 4.00
CA VAL A 137 20.17 1.95 5.12
C VAL A 137 21.44 2.81 5.11
N GLU A 138 22.59 2.21 4.86
CA GLU A 138 23.88 2.92 4.81
C GLU A 138 24.02 3.81 3.56
N ALA A 139 23.24 3.58 2.51
CA ALA A 139 23.40 4.25 1.21
C ALA A 139 22.53 5.50 1.04
N VAL A 140 21.50 5.72 1.87
CA VAL A 140 20.51 6.78 1.72
C VAL A 140 20.38 7.63 2.96
N LYS A 141 19.83 8.85 2.80
CA LYS A 141 19.60 9.78 3.92
C LYS A 141 18.19 9.68 4.50
N LYS A 142 17.23 9.31 3.68
CA LYS A 142 15.83 9.18 4.11
C LYS A 142 15.63 7.96 5.00
N PRO A 143 14.63 7.99 5.89
CA PRO A 143 14.26 6.83 6.68
C PRO A 143 14.00 5.61 5.80
N VAL A 144 14.55 4.46 6.17
CA VAL A 144 14.29 3.18 5.49
C VAL A 144 13.33 2.36 6.33
N THR A 145 12.31 1.80 5.66
CA THR A 145 11.33 0.88 6.26
C THR A 145 11.31 -0.44 5.50
N VAL A 146 10.75 -1.46 6.11
CA VAL A 146 10.62 -2.79 5.48
C VAL A 146 9.18 -3.26 5.58
N LYS A 147 8.64 -3.77 4.47
CA LYS A 147 7.36 -4.49 4.45
C LYS A 147 7.56 -5.95 4.09
N THR A 148 7.11 -6.85 4.98
CA THR A 148 7.34 -8.30 4.85
C THR A 148 6.12 -9.13 5.24
N ARG A 149 6.29 -10.46 5.37
CA ARG A 149 5.31 -11.46 5.77
C ARG A 149 5.81 -12.25 6.98
N LEU A 150 5.00 -13.20 7.47
CA LEU A 150 5.36 -14.07 8.61
C LEU A 150 6.52 -15.03 8.30
N GLY A 151 6.66 -15.44 7.05
CA GLY A 151 7.63 -16.41 6.59
C GLY A 151 7.33 -16.90 5.18
N TRP A 152 8.05 -17.92 4.71
CA TRP A 152 7.80 -18.56 3.43
C TRP A 152 6.55 -19.42 3.45
N ASP A 153 6.45 -20.34 4.43
CA ASP A 153 5.33 -21.25 4.67
C ASP A 153 5.08 -21.43 6.17
N ASP A 154 4.15 -22.30 6.51
CA ASP A 154 3.75 -22.52 7.92
C ASP A 154 4.86 -23.15 8.78
N ASN A 155 5.83 -23.86 8.17
CA ASN A 155 6.96 -24.46 8.87
C ASN A 155 8.17 -23.53 9.00
N SER A 156 8.14 -22.37 8.33
CA SER A 156 9.25 -21.40 8.28
C SER A 156 8.79 -19.99 8.58
N LYS A 157 7.99 -19.80 9.63
CA LYS A 157 7.59 -18.49 10.15
C LYS A 157 8.72 -17.92 11.00
N ILE A 158 9.55 -17.07 10.38
CA ILE A 158 10.80 -16.55 10.98
C ILE A 158 10.67 -15.09 11.45
N ILE A 159 9.47 -14.50 11.39
CA ILE A 159 9.30 -13.05 11.52
C ILE A 159 9.77 -12.52 12.88
N VAL A 160 9.61 -13.26 13.97
CA VAL A 160 9.95 -12.78 15.32
C VAL A 160 11.46 -12.55 15.45
N GLU A 161 12.27 -13.51 15.07
CA GLU A 161 13.73 -13.38 15.06
C GLU A 161 14.19 -12.38 13.98
N LEU A 162 13.60 -12.44 12.80
CA LEU A 162 13.98 -11.58 11.68
C LEU A 162 13.71 -10.09 11.98
N ALA A 163 12.67 -9.78 12.73
CA ALA A 163 12.30 -8.41 13.10
C ALA A 163 13.42 -7.71 13.89
N GLU A 164 14.00 -8.40 14.89
CA GLU A 164 15.11 -7.88 15.66
C GLU A 164 16.33 -7.61 14.76
N ARG A 165 16.67 -8.55 13.90
CA ARG A 165 17.81 -8.44 12.98
C ARG A 165 17.65 -7.28 11.98
N LEU A 166 16.42 -7.05 11.50
CA LEU A 166 16.13 -5.93 10.62
C LEU A 166 16.19 -4.58 11.36
N GLN A 167 15.70 -4.52 12.60
CA GLN A 167 15.85 -3.36 13.45
C GLN A 167 17.32 -3.03 13.69
N ASP A 168 18.15 -4.02 14.01
CA ASP A 168 19.56 -3.86 14.36
C ASP A 168 20.40 -3.28 13.20
N VAL A 169 19.95 -3.43 11.96
CA VAL A 169 20.59 -2.80 10.79
C VAL A 169 20.05 -1.43 10.45
N GLY A 170 19.13 -0.88 11.26
CA GLY A 170 18.77 0.53 11.25
C GLY A 170 17.50 0.91 10.51
N ILE A 171 16.58 -0.04 10.20
CA ILE A 171 15.26 0.34 9.70
C ILE A 171 14.49 1.13 10.75
N GLN A 172 13.60 2.03 10.30
CA GLN A 172 12.83 2.90 11.18
C GLN A 172 11.41 2.38 11.50
N VAL A 173 10.89 1.49 10.67
CA VAL A 173 9.57 0.86 10.86
C VAL A 173 9.56 -0.51 10.18
N LEU A 174 8.86 -1.45 10.80
CA LEU A 174 8.59 -2.77 10.22
C LEU A 174 7.09 -2.96 9.99
N THR A 175 6.69 -3.22 8.75
CA THR A 175 5.30 -3.60 8.40
C THR A 175 5.21 -5.10 8.14
N ILE A 176 4.29 -5.77 8.83
CA ILE A 176 4.15 -7.22 8.75
C ILE A 176 2.75 -7.60 8.24
N HIS A 177 2.69 -8.32 7.12
CA HIS A 177 1.45 -8.96 6.68
C HIS A 177 1.28 -10.31 7.39
N GLY A 178 0.13 -10.50 8.06
CA GLY A 178 -0.22 -11.70 8.85
C GLY A 178 -0.45 -12.98 8.04
N ARG A 179 0.25 -13.16 6.93
CA ARG A 179 0.25 -14.39 6.10
C ARG A 179 1.66 -14.77 5.69
N THR A 180 1.87 -16.07 5.44
CA THR A 180 3.08 -16.55 4.80
C THR A 180 3.03 -16.31 3.29
N ARG A 181 4.18 -16.49 2.59
CA ARG A 181 4.21 -16.42 1.12
C ARG A 181 3.31 -17.48 0.49
N CYS A 182 3.34 -18.72 1.00
CA CYS A 182 2.58 -19.83 0.42
C CYS A 182 1.07 -19.66 0.57
N GLN A 183 0.61 -19.03 1.62
CA GLN A 183 -0.80 -18.65 1.76
C GLN A 183 -1.26 -17.65 0.71
N MET A 184 -0.36 -16.80 0.18
CA MET A 184 -0.70 -15.67 -0.69
C MET A 184 -1.80 -14.78 -0.08
N TYR A 185 -3.06 -15.01 -0.44
CA TYR A 185 -4.25 -14.30 0.09
C TYR A 185 -5.33 -15.27 0.62
N LYS A 186 -5.03 -16.58 0.67
CA LYS A 186 -5.96 -17.60 1.15
C LYS A 186 -6.03 -17.61 2.69
N GLY A 187 -7.15 -18.10 3.20
CA GLY A 187 -7.40 -18.14 4.64
C GLY A 187 -7.46 -16.74 5.28
N SER A 188 -7.31 -16.68 6.58
CA SER A 188 -7.29 -15.45 7.37
C SER A 188 -5.87 -15.01 7.70
N ALA A 189 -5.64 -13.72 7.85
CA ALA A 189 -4.39 -13.19 8.37
C ALA A 189 -4.25 -13.56 9.85
N ASP A 190 -3.12 -14.13 10.22
CA ASP A 190 -2.77 -14.44 11.60
C ASP A 190 -1.95 -13.29 12.19
N TRP A 191 -2.54 -12.58 13.14
CA TRP A 191 -1.92 -11.44 13.80
C TRP A 191 -1.12 -11.83 15.06
N THR A 192 -1.13 -13.09 15.46
CA THR A 192 -0.46 -13.56 16.68
C THR A 192 1.02 -13.21 16.67
N LEU A 193 1.74 -13.57 15.59
CA LEU A 193 3.16 -13.27 15.47
C LEU A 193 3.45 -11.76 15.26
N ILE A 194 2.51 -10.99 14.71
CA ILE A 194 2.64 -9.52 14.65
C ILE A 194 2.62 -8.96 16.07
N GLY A 195 1.68 -9.43 16.90
CA GLY A 195 1.60 -9.07 18.31
C GLY A 195 2.84 -9.51 19.10
N GLU A 196 3.37 -10.70 18.82
CA GLU A 196 4.60 -11.21 19.44
C GLU A 196 5.80 -10.32 19.10
N VAL A 197 5.98 -9.92 17.84
CA VAL A 197 7.01 -8.96 17.43
C VAL A 197 6.82 -7.63 18.16
N LYS A 198 5.59 -7.08 18.18
CA LYS A 198 5.33 -5.78 18.80
C LYS A 198 5.59 -5.77 20.30
N ASN A 199 5.23 -6.85 20.98
CA ASN A 199 5.38 -6.96 22.44
C ASN A 199 6.75 -7.54 22.86
N ASN A 200 7.64 -7.82 21.94
CA ASN A 200 9.00 -8.24 22.26
C ASN A 200 9.77 -7.05 22.88
N PRO A 201 10.29 -7.17 24.12
CA PRO A 201 10.99 -6.09 24.81
C PRO A 201 12.26 -5.59 24.10
N ARG A 202 12.79 -6.36 23.15
CA ARG A 202 13.94 -5.97 22.32
C ARG A 202 13.55 -5.14 21.09
N MET A 203 12.26 -5.04 20.76
CA MET A 203 11.76 -4.21 19.67
C MET A 203 11.52 -2.78 20.14
N HIS A 204 12.21 -1.82 19.53
CA HIS A 204 12.15 -0.39 19.88
C HIS A 204 11.57 0.48 18.75
N ILE A 205 11.51 -0.05 17.51
CA ILE A 205 10.91 0.64 16.37
C ILE A 205 9.40 0.36 16.28
N PRO A 206 8.62 1.26 15.65
CA PRO A 206 7.22 1.01 15.39
C PRO A 206 6.98 -0.25 14.54
N VAL A 207 5.92 -0.98 14.88
CA VAL A 207 5.44 -2.15 14.15
C VAL A 207 4.06 -1.86 13.58
N ILE A 208 3.92 -1.96 12.26
CA ILE A 208 2.66 -1.80 11.54
C ILE A 208 2.11 -3.18 11.19
N GLY A 209 0.86 -3.41 11.59
CA GLY A 209 0.15 -4.63 11.21
C GLY A 209 -0.61 -4.49 9.89
N ASN A 210 -0.64 -5.56 9.09
CA ASN A 210 -1.34 -5.61 7.82
C ASN A 210 -2.04 -6.96 7.62
N GLY A 211 -3.22 -6.94 7.04
CA GLY A 211 -3.99 -8.13 6.65
C GLY A 211 -5.39 -8.15 7.25
N ASP A 212 -6.39 -8.30 6.39
CA ASP A 212 -7.82 -8.46 6.70
C ASP A 212 -8.42 -7.36 7.60
N ILE A 213 -7.89 -6.16 7.54
CA ILE A 213 -8.54 -4.98 8.09
C ILE A 213 -9.55 -4.47 7.05
N THR A 214 -10.83 -4.52 7.40
CA THR A 214 -11.94 -4.23 6.49
C THR A 214 -12.91 -3.18 7.02
N ASP A 215 -12.80 -2.83 8.31
CA ASP A 215 -13.72 -1.95 9.02
C ASP A 215 -13.14 -1.43 10.34
N GLY A 216 -13.87 -0.55 11.01
CA GLY A 216 -13.51 0.01 12.32
C GLY A 216 -13.32 -1.04 13.41
N PRO A 217 -14.26 -1.99 13.59
CA PRO A 217 -14.11 -3.08 14.57
C PRO A 217 -12.85 -3.93 14.39
N SER A 218 -12.47 -4.27 13.15
CA SER A 218 -11.25 -5.03 12.89
C SER A 218 -9.98 -4.21 13.19
N ALA A 219 -10.01 -2.92 12.87
CA ALA A 219 -8.91 -2.00 13.20
C ALA A 219 -8.76 -1.81 14.71
N LEU A 220 -9.86 -1.58 15.44
CA LEU A 220 -9.84 -1.44 16.90
C LEU A 220 -9.26 -2.70 17.57
N ARG A 221 -9.74 -3.90 17.18
CA ARG A 221 -9.18 -5.17 17.68
C ARG A 221 -7.68 -5.29 17.41
N ALA A 222 -7.21 -4.85 16.25
CA ALA A 222 -5.79 -4.91 15.91
C ALA A 222 -4.95 -4.01 16.84
N PHE A 223 -5.37 -2.79 17.10
CA PHE A 223 -4.70 -1.89 18.04
C PHE A 223 -4.74 -2.40 19.48
N GLU A 224 -5.91 -2.80 19.97
CA GLU A 224 -6.08 -3.17 21.39
C GLU A 224 -5.50 -4.53 21.73
N ARG A 225 -5.70 -5.54 20.86
CA ARG A 225 -5.27 -6.91 21.15
C ARG A 225 -3.78 -7.13 20.89
N TYR A 226 -3.23 -6.52 19.84
CA TYR A 226 -1.85 -6.78 19.41
C TYR A 226 -0.90 -5.62 19.68
N GLY A 227 -1.43 -4.44 20.04
CA GLY A 227 -0.66 -3.28 20.47
C GLY A 227 0.15 -2.62 19.35
N VAL A 228 -0.16 -2.87 18.07
CA VAL A 228 0.57 -2.31 16.93
C VAL A 228 0.53 -0.78 16.92
N ASP A 229 1.58 -0.15 16.41
CA ASP A 229 1.71 1.31 16.37
C ASP A 229 0.93 1.94 15.22
N GLY A 230 0.64 1.17 14.17
CA GLY A 230 -0.13 1.57 13.02
C GLY A 230 -0.74 0.38 12.29
N ILE A 231 -1.67 0.66 11.39
CA ILE A 231 -2.33 -0.34 10.56
C ILE A 231 -2.18 0.02 9.10
N MET A 232 -1.80 -0.97 8.27
CA MET A 232 -1.74 -0.81 6.84
C MET A 232 -2.91 -1.54 6.16
N ILE A 233 -3.67 -0.80 5.33
CA ILE A 233 -4.88 -1.28 4.67
C ILE A 233 -4.59 -1.52 3.19
N GLY A 234 -4.94 -2.71 2.70
CA GLY A 234 -4.77 -3.09 1.29
C GLY A 234 -6.11 -3.25 0.57
N ARG A 235 -6.46 -4.48 0.23
CA ARG A 235 -7.61 -4.85 -0.63
C ARG A 235 -8.95 -4.21 -0.25
N ALA A 236 -9.17 -3.93 1.01
CA ALA A 236 -10.40 -3.29 1.47
C ALA A 236 -10.57 -1.85 0.98
N SER A 237 -9.50 -1.21 0.50
CA SER A 237 -9.56 0.14 -0.09
C SER A 237 -9.96 0.15 -1.57
N PHE A 238 -10.05 -0.99 -2.27
CA PHE A 238 -10.35 -1.04 -3.71
C PHE A 238 -11.73 -0.48 -4.01
N GLY A 239 -11.82 0.65 -4.72
CA GLY A 239 -13.07 1.36 -4.96
C GLY A 239 -13.80 1.78 -3.67
N HIS A 240 -13.06 1.88 -2.59
CA HIS A 240 -13.54 2.23 -1.25
C HIS A 240 -12.48 3.12 -0.53
N PRO A 241 -12.01 4.21 -1.17
CA PRO A 241 -10.97 5.05 -0.56
C PRO A 241 -11.41 5.68 0.77
N TRP A 242 -12.70 5.87 1.01
CA TRP A 242 -13.25 6.41 2.25
C TRP A 242 -13.16 5.46 3.46
N ILE A 243 -12.65 4.22 3.30
CA ILE A 243 -12.41 3.28 4.40
C ILE A 243 -11.52 3.87 5.50
N PHE A 244 -10.58 4.75 5.13
CA PHE A 244 -9.71 5.42 6.11
C PHE A 244 -10.51 6.34 7.02
N ARG A 245 -11.44 7.13 6.46
CA ARG A 245 -12.33 8.00 7.22
C ARG A 245 -13.31 7.19 8.08
N GLU A 246 -13.87 6.11 7.55
CA GLU A 246 -14.77 5.22 8.30
C GLU A 246 -14.09 4.61 9.51
N ILE A 247 -12.86 4.11 9.34
CA ILE A 247 -12.10 3.51 10.43
C ILE A 247 -11.74 4.57 11.47
N LYS A 248 -11.26 5.75 11.07
CA LYS A 248 -10.96 6.86 12.00
C LYS A 248 -12.18 7.27 12.81
N TYR A 249 -13.32 7.44 12.14
CA TYR A 249 -14.57 7.75 12.79
C TYR A 249 -14.94 6.70 13.86
N TYR A 250 -14.83 5.41 13.50
CA TYR A 250 -15.08 4.33 14.46
C TYR A 250 -14.12 4.33 15.65
N LEU A 251 -12.83 4.56 15.39
CA LEU A 251 -11.81 4.60 16.45
C LEU A 251 -12.02 5.78 17.44
N GLU A 252 -12.66 6.85 16.98
CA GLU A 252 -12.98 8.04 17.78
C GLU A 252 -14.31 7.92 18.52
N HIS A 253 -15.36 7.39 17.86
CA HIS A 253 -16.73 7.42 18.36
C HIS A 253 -17.24 6.07 18.86
N GLY A 254 -16.60 4.95 18.51
CA GLY A 254 -17.02 3.59 18.87
C GLY A 254 -18.20 3.05 18.06
N GLU A 255 -18.66 3.79 17.05
CA GLU A 255 -19.79 3.42 16.18
C GLU A 255 -19.46 3.64 14.71
N PRO A 256 -20.12 2.91 13.78
CA PRO A 256 -19.89 3.07 12.34
C PRO A 256 -20.27 4.48 11.86
N MET A 257 -19.44 5.05 10.98
CA MET A 257 -19.80 6.26 10.25
C MET A 257 -21.01 5.96 9.32
N PRO A 258 -21.92 6.92 9.12
CA PRO A 258 -22.95 6.78 8.08
C PRO A 258 -22.34 6.45 6.72
N GLU A 259 -22.93 5.48 6.02
CA GLU A 259 -22.44 5.09 4.70
C GLU A 259 -22.56 6.26 3.71
N PRO A 260 -21.53 6.53 2.88
CA PRO A 260 -21.60 7.53 1.83
C PRO A 260 -22.80 7.27 0.89
N SER A 261 -23.53 8.32 0.54
CA SER A 261 -24.62 8.23 -0.43
C SER A 261 -24.13 7.79 -1.81
N VAL A 262 -25.01 7.33 -2.66
CA VAL A 262 -24.67 7.01 -4.06
C VAL A 262 -24.12 8.25 -4.77
N ALA A 263 -24.62 9.43 -4.47
CA ALA A 263 -24.12 10.68 -5.02
C ALA A 263 -22.66 10.96 -4.59
N ASP A 264 -22.32 10.72 -3.32
CA ASP A 264 -20.94 10.85 -2.84
C ASP A 264 -20.00 9.86 -3.54
N LYS A 265 -20.44 8.61 -3.70
CA LYS A 265 -19.67 7.57 -4.39
C LYS A 265 -19.43 7.93 -5.87
N VAL A 266 -20.43 8.49 -6.55
CA VAL A 266 -20.28 8.98 -7.94
C VAL A 266 -19.33 10.15 -8.00
N ALA A 267 -19.43 11.12 -7.09
CA ALA A 267 -18.51 12.26 -7.02
C ALA A 267 -17.05 11.80 -6.87
N LEU A 268 -16.79 10.85 -5.97
CA LEU A 268 -15.45 10.27 -5.79
C LEU A 268 -14.97 9.49 -7.01
N ALA A 269 -15.85 8.74 -7.69
CA ALA A 269 -15.50 8.02 -8.90
C ALA A 269 -15.13 8.97 -10.06
N ARG A 270 -15.86 10.10 -10.20
CA ARG A 270 -15.55 11.18 -11.14
C ARG A 270 -14.19 11.83 -10.83
N GLN A 271 -13.95 12.16 -9.57
CA GLN A 271 -12.66 12.73 -9.14
C GLN A 271 -11.52 11.77 -9.43
N HIS A 272 -11.67 10.48 -9.13
CA HIS A 272 -10.68 9.46 -9.43
C HIS A 272 -10.40 9.36 -10.93
N LEU A 273 -11.46 9.35 -11.76
CA LEU A 273 -11.32 9.33 -13.22
C LEU A 273 -10.55 10.56 -13.71
N ALA A 274 -10.91 11.76 -13.24
CA ALA A 274 -10.24 13.00 -13.62
C ALA A 274 -8.75 12.95 -13.28
N LEU A 275 -8.38 12.56 -12.07
CA LEU A 275 -6.98 12.37 -11.65
C LEU A 275 -6.27 11.30 -12.49
N SER A 276 -6.93 10.18 -12.78
CA SER A 276 -6.34 9.12 -13.60
C SER A 276 -6.06 9.59 -15.03
N LEU A 277 -6.93 10.38 -15.60
CA LEU A 277 -6.74 10.99 -16.94
C LEU A 277 -5.64 12.06 -16.91
N GLU A 278 -5.56 12.88 -15.86
CA GLU A 278 -4.52 13.89 -15.66
C GLU A 278 -3.11 13.28 -15.68
N TYR A 279 -2.91 12.17 -14.92
CA TYR A 279 -1.58 11.58 -14.75
C TYR A 279 -1.19 10.57 -15.84
N LYS A 280 -2.16 9.95 -16.51
CA LYS A 280 -1.91 8.82 -17.43
C LYS A 280 -2.40 9.05 -18.85
N GLY A 281 -3.30 10.02 -19.05
CA GLY A 281 -3.95 10.25 -20.34
C GLY A 281 -4.90 9.12 -20.75
N GLU A 282 -5.50 9.29 -21.94
CA GLU A 282 -6.34 8.29 -22.57
C GLU A 282 -5.51 7.35 -23.49
N PRO A 283 -5.90 6.10 -23.66
CA PRO A 283 -6.98 5.36 -22.99
C PRO A 283 -6.53 4.71 -21.66
N ARG A 284 -5.26 4.91 -21.29
CA ARG A 284 -4.64 4.19 -20.17
C ARG A 284 -5.32 4.52 -18.83
N GLY A 285 -5.61 5.79 -18.57
CA GLY A 285 -6.27 6.23 -17.34
C GLY A 285 -7.62 5.53 -17.12
N ILE A 286 -8.42 5.39 -18.19
CA ILE A 286 -9.71 4.68 -18.11
C ILE A 286 -9.51 3.18 -17.89
N TYR A 287 -8.57 2.57 -18.63
CA TYR A 287 -8.32 1.14 -18.52
C TYR A 287 -7.90 0.72 -17.11
N GLU A 288 -7.03 1.48 -16.47
CA GLU A 288 -6.53 1.18 -15.13
C GLU A 288 -7.59 1.44 -14.04
N MET A 289 -8.56 2.35 -14.30
CA MET A 289 -9.71 2.59 -13.41
C MET A 289 -10.68 1.40 -13.26
N ARG A 290 -10.70 0.45 -14.18
CA ARG A 290 -11.68 -0.66 -14.21
C ARG A 290 -11.72 -1.47 -12.92
N ARG A 291 -10.56 -1.67 -12.27
CA ARG A 291 -10.47 -2.39 -10.99
C ARG A 291 -11.18 -1.64 -9.86
N HIS A 292 -11.08 -0.32 -9.85
CA HIS A 292 -11.73 0.52 -8.87
C HIS A 292 -13.23 0.67 -9.19
N LEU A 293 -13.57 0.99 -10.43
CA LEU A 293 -14.96 1.18 -10.88
C LEU A 293 -15.85 -0.02 -10.57
N SER A 294 -15.32 -1.25 -10.73
CA SER A 294 -16.08 -2.47 -10.41
C SER A 294 -16.47 -2.60 -8.93
N ASN A 295 -15.82 -1.84 -8.04
CA ASN A 295 -16.04 -1.90 -6.59
C ASN A 295 -16.76 -0.68 -6.00
N TYR A 296 -16.68 0.50 -6.62
CA TYR A 296 -17.31 1.74 -6.11
C TYR A 296 -18.80 1.57 -5.81
N PHE A 297 -19.50 0.83 -6.67
CA PHE A 297 -20.95 0.66 -6.61
C PHE A 297 -21.36 -0.76 -6.25
N LYS A 298 -20.47 -1.50 -5.61
CA LYS A 298 -20.76 -2.86 -5.15
C LYS A 298 -21.91 -2.86 -4.16
N GLY A 299 -22.90 -3.74 -4.38
CA GLY A 299 -24.07 -3.87 -3.52
C GLY A 299 -25.33 -3.17 -4.03
N LEU A 300 -25.24 -2.33 -5.08
CA LEU A 300 -26.44 -1.77 -5.72
C LEU A 300 -27.26 -2.89 -6.38
N PRO A 301 -28.60 -2.89 -6.23
CA PRO A 301 -29.47 -3.88 -6.84
C PRO A 301 -29.44 -3.75 -8.37
N ASP A 302 -29.56 -4.86 -9.08
CA ASP A 302 -29.62 -4.94 -10.55
C ASP A 302 -28.50 -4.18 -11.32
N PHE A 303 -27.34 -4.01 -10.67
CA PHE A 303 -26.24 -3.20 -11.16
C PHE A 303 -25.38 -3.87 -12.24
N LYS A 304 -25.64 -5.15 -12.59
CA LYS A 304 -24.78 -5.96 -13.47
C LYS A 304 -24.55 -5.32 -14.84
N GLU A 305 -25.59 -4.81 -15.47
CA GLU A 305 -25.50 -4.20 -16.81
C GLU A 305 -24.67 -2.94 -16.81
N LEU A 306 -24.97 -2.00 -15.91
CA LEU A 306 -24.20 -0.75 -15.74
C LEU A 306 -22.74 -1.04 -15.41
N ARG A 307 -22.47 -2.00 -14.53
CA ARG A 307 -21.11 -2.42 -14.23
C ARG A 307 -20.37 -2.92 -15.47
N MET A 308 -21.02 -3.74 -16.30
CA MET A 308 -20.38 -4.26 -17.52
C MET A 308 -20.08 -3.12 -18.50
N ARG A 309 -20.98 -2.21 -18.75
CA ARG A 309 -20.73 -1.02 -19.58
C ARG A 309 -19.57 -0.21 -19.02
N MET A 310 -19.57 0.10 -17.74
CA MET A 310 -18.55 0.90 -17.05
C MET A 310 -17.15 0.29 -17.13
N VAL A 311 -17.00 -1.05 -17.07
CA VAL A 311 -15.68 -1.71 -17.10
C VAL A 311 -15.25 -2.13 -18.52
N THR A 312 -16.07 -1.95 -19.53
CA THR A 312 -15.74 -2.29 -20.92
C THR A 312 -15.43 -1.07 -21.77
N THR A 313 -16.09 0.06 -21.51
CA THR A 313 -15.84 1.31 -22.26
C THR A 313 -14.41 1.83 -22.05
N LEU A 314 -13.92 2.54 -23.06
CA LEU A 314 -12.68 3.35 -23.02
C LEU A 314 -12.97 4.82 -23.36
N ASP A 315 -14.26 5.18 -23.44
CA ASP A 315 -14.72 6.53 -23.71
C ASP A 315 -15.11 7.23 -22.40
N PRO A 316 -14.43 8.32 -22.03
CA PRO A 316 -14.76 9.08 -20.84
C PRO A 316 -16.16 9.69 -20.87
N THR A 317 -16.68 10.01 -22.06
CA THR A 317 -18.05 10.53 -22.24
C THR A 317 -19.09 9.46 -21.91
N GLU A 318 -18.86 8.23 -22.34
CA GLU A 318 -19.72 7.10 -21.98
C GLU A 318 -19.69 6.81 -20.47
N LEU A 319 -18.52 6.91 -19.83
CA LEU A 319 -18.42 6.78 -18.37
C LEU A 319 -19.24 7.84 -17.64
N GLU A 320 -19.21 9.08 -18.12
CA GLU A 320 -20.00 10.16 -17.54
C GLU A 320 -21.51 9.91 -17.69
N LEU A 321 -21.96 9.45 -18.86
CA LEU A 321 -23.35 9.06 -19.05
C LEU A 321 -23.78 7.91 -18.12
N ILE A 322 -22.89 6.96 -17.86
CA ILE A 322 -23.13 5.89 -16.89
C ILE A 322 -23.25 6.45 -15.48
N PHE A 323 -22.40 7.39 -15.08
CA PHE A 323 -22.49 8.03 -13.76
C PHE A 323 -23.80 8.81 -13.59
N GLU A 324 -24.25 9.54 -14.61
CA GLU A 324 -25.56 10.18 -14.60
C GLU A 324 -26.72 9.17 -14.49
N GLU A 325 -26.61 8.03 -15.17
CA GLU A 325 -27.60 6.97 -15.06
C GLU A 325 -27.64 6.34 -13.66
N ILE A 326 -26.45 6.17 -13.01
CA ILE A 326 -26.36 5.70 -11.63
C ILE A 326 -27.06 6.67 -10.68
N LEU A 327 -26.80 7.97 -10.80
CA LEU A 327 -27.45 9.01 -9.99
C LEU A 327 -28.98 8.94 -10.15
N ARG A 328 -29.47 8.88 -11.39
CA ARG A 328 -30.92 8.83 -11.65
C ARG A 328 -31.60 7.60 -11.07
N ARG A 329 -30.91 6.44 -11.02
CA ARG A 329 -31.52 5.18 -10.58
C ARG A 329 -31.44 4.93 -9.09
N TYR A 330 -30.38 5.45 -8.42
CA TYR A 330 -30.00 4.99 -7.08
C TYR A 330 -29.74 6.13 -6.06
N ALA A 331 -29.67 7.40 -6.49
CA ALA A 331 -29.48 8.54 -5.59
C ALA A 331 -30.78 9.14 -5.04
#